data_48665e945e86af6b9de6e3555c41ea9f
#
_entry.id   48665e945e86af6b9de6e3555c41ea9f
#
_cell.length_a   1.000
_cell.length_b   1.000
_cell.length_c   1.000
_cell.angle_alpha   90.00
_cell.angle_beta   90.00
_cell.angle_gamma   90.00
#
_symmetry.space_group_name_H-M   'P 1'
#
loop_
_entity.id
_entity.type
_entity.pdbx_description
1 polymer ?
#
loop_
_entity_poly.entity_id
_entity_poly.type
_entity_poly.pdbx_seq_one_letter_code
_entity_poly.pdbx_strand_id
1 'polypeptide(L)'
;DGTVYISAVVEYPVFKGSQDFIEGLNTQFANSAKKAADTFVNSYSKEAENAYDTATEHLFEPPYNFYGMTDVKDRGDGTVEVKTTYYEVRYGEKDTITFEENVIIDMSTGMPVE
;
A
#
# COMPACT_ATOMS: atom_id res chain seq x y z
N ASP A 1 -8.29 -3.36 24.36
CA ASP A 1 -7.95 -4.72 24.79
C ASP A 1 -6.80 -5.35 23.99
N GLY A 2 -6.29 -4.66 23.01
CA GLY A 2 -5.17 -5.14 22.19
C GLY A 2 -5.54 -6.10 21.08
N THR A 3 -6.84 -6.35 20.86
CA THR A 3 -7.29 -7.20 19.77
C THR A 3 -7.12 -6.46 18.43
N VAL A 4 -6.57 -7.15 17.43
CA VAL A 4 -6.37 -6.59 16.12
C VAL A 4 -7.50 -7.06 15.20
N TYR A 5 -8.30 -6.12 14.70
CA TYR A 5 -9.42 -6.41 13.80
C TYR A 5 -9.07 -6.16 12.35
N ILE A 6 -8.06 -5.34 12.09
CA ILE A 6 -7.69 -4.91 10.76
C ILE A 6 -6.18 -4.68 10.70
N SER A 7 -5.58 -5.06 9.60
CA SER A 7 -4.14 -4.88 9.37
C SER A 7 -3.92 -4.25 8.01
N ALA A 8 -2.98 -3.32 7.94
CA ALA A 8 -2.59 -2.70 6.68
C ALA A 8 -1.08 -2.56 6.65
N VAL A 9 -0.45 -3.15 5.63
CA VAL A 9 0.98 -3.09 5.40
C VAL A 9 1.22 -2.68 3.96
N VAL A 10 1.88 -1.55 3.74
CA VAL A 10 2.14 -1.04 2.39
C VAL A 10 3.63 -0.75 2.25
N GLU A 11 4.25 -1.43 1.30
CA GLU A 11 5.63 -1.16 0.92
C GLU A 11 5.71 0.11 0.08
N TYR A 12 6.83 0.79 0.15
CA TYR A 12 7.10 1.92 -0.73
C TYR A 12 8.59 1.96 -1.06
N PRO A 13 8.96 2.51 -2.23
CA PRO A 13 10.36 2.56 -2.62
C PRO A 13 11.10 3.66 -1.88
N VAL A 14 12.39 3.44 -1.63
CA VAL A 14 13.28 4.46 -1.09
C VAL A 14 14.46 4.58 -2.07
N PHE A 15 14.56 5.72 -2.71
CA PHE A 15 15.62 6.00 -3.68
C PHE A 15 16.86 6.54 -2.96
N LYS A 16 18.01 6.22 -3.50
CA LYS A 16 19.29 6.71 -3.00
C LYS A 16 19.98 7.53 -4.09
N GLY A 17 20.63 8.60 -3.70
CA GLY A 17 21.33 9.45 -4.62
C GLY A 17 21.58 10.82 -4.00
N SER A 18 22.34 11.65 -4.73
CA SER A 18 22.70 12.98 -4.27
C SER A 18 21.88 14.08 -4.96
N GLN A 19 20.94 13.73 -5.81
CA GLN A 19 20.07 14.71 -6.48
C GLN A 19 19.15 15.37 -5.46
N ASP A 20 18.90 16.66 -5.64
CA ASP A 20 18.09 17.45 -4.72
C ASP A 20 16.67 16.92 -4.54
N PHE A 21 16.10 16.28 -5.56
CA PHE A 21 14.72 15.81 -5.52
C PHE A 21 14.53 14.47 -4.77
N ILE A 22 15.61 13.75 -4.46
CA ILE A 22 15.51 12.39 -3.90
C ILE A 22 14.76 12.38 -2.57
N GLU A 23 15.07 13.29 -1.66
CA GLU A 23 14.41 13.36 -0.36
C GLU A 23 12.90 13.63 -0.51
N GLY A 24 12.54 14.59 -1.38
CA GLY A 24 11.13 14.90 -1.64
C GLY A 24 10.39 13.73 -2.28
N LEU A 25 11.05 13.03 -3.21
CA LEU A 25 10.48 11.87 -3.87
C LEU A 25 10.20 10.76 -2.86
N ASN A 26 11.15 10.48 -1.98
CA ASN A 26 10.99 9.47 -0.94
C ASN A 26 9.86 9.83 0.01
N THR A 27 9.74 11.12 0.38
CA THR A 27 8.67 11.60 1.24
C THR A 27 7.31 11.40 0.57
N GLN A 28 7.20 11.67 -0.73
CA GLN A 28 5.95 11.49 -1.47
C GLN A 28 5.50 10.03 -1.47
N PHE A 29 6.43 9.09 -1.72
CA PHE A 29 6.08 7.67 -1.71
C PHE A 29 5.71 7.18 -0.31
N ALA A 30 6.42 7.61 0.72
CA ALA A 30 6.09 7.25 2.09
C ALA A 30 4.70 7.77 2.48
N ASN A 31 4.38 9.01 2.12
CA ASN A 31 3.08 9.61 2.41
C ASN A 31 1.95 8.92 1.64
N SER A 32 2.19 8.54 0.38
CA SER A 32 1.20 7.81 -0.41
C SER A 32 0.89 6.44 0.19
N ALA A 33 1.93 5.73 0.64
CA ALA A 33 1.76 4.43 1.28
C ALA A 33 0.97 4.56 2.58
N LYS A 34 1.29 5.55 3.40
CA LYS A 34 0.57 5.82 4.64
C LYS A 34 -0.89 6.16 4.37
N LYS A 35 -1.13 7.00 3.37
CA LYS A 35 -2.49 7.40 3.01
C LYS A 35 -3.32 6.20 2.55
N ALA A 36 -2.73 5.31 1.75
CA ALA A 36 -3.41 4.10 1.29
C ALA A 36 -3.80 3.21 2.48
N ALA A 37 -2.88 2.98 3.41
CA ALA A 37 -3.13 2.17 4.60
C ALA A 37 -4.21 2.82 5.48
N ASP A 38 -4.10 4.12 5.74
CA ASP A 38 -5.06 4.84 6.58
C ASP A 38 -6.46 4.85 5.96
N THR A 39 -6.55 4.98 4.64
CA THR A 39 -7.83 4.96 3.92
C THR A 39 -8.53 3.61 4.11
N PHE A 40 -7.80 2.52 3.98
CA PHE A 40 -8.36 1.18 4.17
C PHE A 40 -8.84 1.01 5.62
N VAL A 41 -7.99 1.36 6.59
CA VAL A 41 -8.33 1.22 8.01
C VAL A 41 -9.57 2.05 8.35
N ASN A 42 -9.61 3.31 7.91
CA ASN A 42 -10.74 4.20 8.20
C ASN A 42 -12.03 3.72 7.52
N SER A 43 -11.92 3.12 6.34
CA SER A 43 -13.09 2.65 5.59
C SER A 43 -13.71 1.38 6.19
N TYR A 44 -12.89 0.51 6.77
CA TYR A 44 -13.33 -0.83 7.15
C TYR A 44 -13.17 -1.19 8.62
N SER A 45 -12.65 -0.30 9.48
CA SER A 45 -12.38 -0.67 10.87
C SER A 45 -13.63 -1.12 11.62
N LYS A 46 -14.75 -0.47 11.41
CA LYS A 46 -16.01 -0.85 12.08
C LYS A 46 -16.54 -2.18 11.57
N GLU A 47 -16.45 -2.41 10.25
CA GLU A 47 -16.87 -3.66 9.66
C GLU A 47 -15.98 -4.81 10.11
N ALA A 48 -14.69 -4.56 10.25
CA ALA A 48 -13.72 -5.55 10.73
C ALA A 48 -14.01 -5.94 12.18
N GLU A 49 -14.32 -4.98 13.04
CA GLU A 49 -14.71 -5.23 14.42
C GLU A 49 -15.97 -6.08 14.50
N ASN A 50 -16.98 -5.71 13.71
CA ASN A 50 -18.24 -6.47 13.66
C ASN A 50 -18.02 -7.90 13.17
N ALA A 51 -17.17 -8.09 12.16
CA ALA A 51 -16.85 -9.42 11.64
C ALA A 51 -16.16 -10.27 12.68
N TYR A 52 -15.26 -9.71 13.44
CA TYR A 52 -14.57 -10.41 14.53
C TYR A 52 -15.55 -10.81 15.64
N ASP A 53 -16.42 -9.88 16.04
CA ASP A 53 -17.36 -10.09 17.15
C ASP A 53 -18.44 -11.11 16.81
N THR A 54 -18.82 -11.23 15.53
CA THR A 54 -19.89 -12.12 15.09
C THR A 54 -19.39 -13.46 14.53
N ALA A 55 -18.07 -13.66 14.45
CA ALA A 55 -17.50 -14.91 13.96
C ALA A 55 -17.87 -16.06 14.90
N THR A 56 -18.27 -17.20 14.33
CA THR A 56 -18.62 -18.39 15.10
C THR A 56 -17.38 -19.20 15.48
N GLU A 57 -16.26 -18.92 14.86
CA GLU A 57 -14.99 -19.57 15.10
C GLU A 57 -13.98 -18.54 15.60
N HIS A 58 -12.98 -19.01 16.34
CA HIS A 58 -11.91 -18.13 16.79
C HIS A 58 -11.06 -17.69 15.59
N LEU A 59 -10.87 -16.38 15.46
CA LEU A 59 -10.05 -15.82 14.39
C LEU A 59 -8.63 -15.59 14.88
N PHE A 60 -7.67 -16.29 14.30
CA PHE A 60 -6.25 -16.15 14.62
C PHE A 60 -5.62 -14.96 13.90
N GLU A 61 -6.21 -14.56 12.78
CA GLU A 61 -5.74 -13.44 11.98
C GLU A 61 -6.81 -12.35 11.93
N PRO A 62 -6.41 -11.08 11.71
CA PRO A 62 -7.40 -10.03 11.52
C PRO A 62 -8.34 -10.38 10.36
N PRO A 63 -9.66 -10.13 10.51
CA PRO A 63 -10.62 -10.44 9.44
C PRO A 63 -10.46 -9.57 8.20
N TYR A 64 -9.83 -8.41 8.32
CA TYR A 64 -9.59 -7.50 7.20
C TYR A 64 -8.09 -7.23 7.10
N ASN A 65 -7.53 -7.40 5.90
CA ASN A 65 -6.11 -7.20 5.65
C ASN A 65 -5.91 -6.44 4.34
N PHE A 66 -4.96 -5.53 4.36
CA PHE A 66 -4.58 -4.73 3.19
C PHE A 66 -3.07 -4.81 3.02
N TYR A 67 -2.64 -5.15 1.80
CA TYR A 67 -1.22 -5.26 1.48
C TYR A 67 -0.91 -4.45 0.25
N GLY A 68 0.18 -3.69 0.29
CA GLY A 68 0.70 -3.03 -0.89
C GLY A 68 2.12 -3.51 -1.14
N MET A 69 2.41 -3.99 -2.34
CA MET A 69 3.72 -4.47 -2.75
C MET A 69 4.22 -3.63 -3.90
N THR A 70 5.46 -3.16 -3.80
CA THR A 70 6.04 -2.26 -4.79
C THR A 70 7.15 -2.95 -5.56
N ASP A 71 7.13 -2.78 -6.87
CA ASP A 71 8.17 -3.24 -7.78
C ASP A 71 8.73 -2.03 -8.52
N VAL A 72 10.06 -1.92 -8.57
CA VAL A 72 10.73 -0.79 -9.21
C VAL A 72 11.58 -1.31 -10.36
N LYS A 73 11.36 -0.75 -11.55
CA LYS A 73 12.08 -1.17 -12.74
C LYS A 73 12.81 0.03 -13.37
N ASP A 74 14.11 -0.11 -13.52
CA ASP A 74 14.91 0.84 -14.28
C ASP A 74 14.70 0.55 -15.77
N ARG A 75 14.21 1.53 -16.50
CA ARG A 75 13.86 1.34 -17.92
C ARG A 75 15.04 1.57 -18.87
N GLY A 76 16.19 1.99 -18.35
CA GLY A 76 17.40 2.18 -19.15
C GLY A 76 17.45 3.47 -19.96
N ASP A 77 16.41 4.31 -19.88
CA ASP A 77 16.32 5.56 -20.65
C ASP A 77 16.31 6.80 -19.74
N GLY A 78 16.75 6.66 -18.50
CA GLY A 78 16.71 7.74 -17.50
C GLY A 78 15.39 7.82 -16.75
N THR A 79 14.47 6.90 -17.02
CA THR A 79 13.20 6.80 -16.28
C THR A 79 13.15 5.50 -15.49
N VAL A 80 12.35 5.54 -14.40
CA VAL A 80 12.12 4.40 -13.52
C VAL A 80 10.61 4.20 -13.40
N GLU A 81 10.18 2.98 -13.57
CA GLU A 81 8.77 2.61 -13.38
C GLU A 81 8.56 2.07 -11.98
N VAL A 82 7.61 2.67 -11.25
CA VAL A 82 7.22 2.22 -9.90
C VAL A 82 5.82 1.67 -10.00
N LYS A 83 5.67 0.38 -9.78
CA LYS A 83 4.38 -0.31 -9.83
C LYS A 83 4.04 -0.79 -8.43
N THR A 84 2.89 -0.36 -7.92
CA THR A 84 2.39 -0.81 -6.63
C THR A 84 1.14 -1.64 -6.85
N THR A 85 1.15 -2.85 -6.34
CA THR A 85 0.00 -3.76 -6.40
C THR A 85 -0.60 -3.84 -5.01
N TYR A 86 -1.90 -3.58 -4.91
CA TYR A 86 -2.62 -3.61 -3.65
C TYR A 86 -3.54 -4.81 -3.62
N TYR A 87 -3.62 -5.44 -2.44
CA TYR A 87 -4.45 -6.61 -2.19
C TYR A 87 -5.35 -6.31 -0.99
N GLU A 88 -6.66 -6.44 -1.16
CA GLU A 88 -7.61 -6.33 -0.06
C GLU A 88 -8.20 -7.71 0.22
N VAL A 89 -8.05 -8.18 1.46
CA VAL A 89 -8.65 -9.42 1.93
C VAL A 89 -9.71 -9.05 2.96
N ARG A 90 -10.97 -9.36 2.66
CA ARG A 90 -12.11 -9.02 3.52
C ARG A 90 -12.79 -10.28 3.99
N TYR A 91 -13.13 -10.32 5.27
CA TYR A 91 -13.84 -11.45 5.86
C TYR A 91 -15.18 -11.68 5.14
N GLY A 92 -15.42 -12.93 4.75
CA GLY A 92 -16.63 -13.30 4.03
C GLY A 92 -16.55 -13.19 2.52
N GLU A 93 -15.50 -12.54 1.99
CA GLU A 93 -15.29 -12.44 0.56
C GLU A 93 -14.44 -13.61 0.09
N LYS A 94 -14.83 -14.26 -1.00
CA LYS A 94 -14.10 -15.41 -1.53
C LYS A 94 -12.79 -15.00 -2.19
N ASP A 95 -12.82 -13.89 -2.91
CA ASP A 95 -11.70 -13.45 -3.73
C ASP A 95 -11.02 -12.25 -3.12
N THR A 96 -9.69 -12.24 -3.22
CA THR A 96 -8.89 -11.07 -2.89
C THR A 96 -9.11 -10.01 -3.97
N ILE A 97 -9.42 -8.79 -3.54
CA ILE A 97 -9.55 -7.67 -4.46
C ILE A 97 -8.15 -7.14 -4.75
N THR A 98 -7.81 -7.02 -6.03
CA THR A 98 -6.48 -6.59 -6.46
C THR A 98 -6.59 -5.37 -7.37
N PHE A 99 -5.77 -4.36 -7.14
CA PHE A 99 -5.66 -3.22 -8.04
C PHE A 99 -4.22 -2.71 -8.07
N GLU A 100 -3.88 -1.97 -9.11
CA GLU A 100 -2.51 -1.51 -9.34
C GLU A 100 -2.46 -0.01 -9.54
N GLU A 101 -1.36 0.59 -9.09
CA GLU A 101 -0.97 1.95 -9.43
C GLU A 101 0.40 1.87 -10.10
N ASN A 102 0.58 2.67 -11.13
CA ASN A 102 1.82 2.67 -11.90
C ASN A 102 2.23 4.11 -12.17
N VAL A 103 3.48 4.44 -11.87
CA VAL A 103 4.01 5.76 -12.14
C VAL A 103 5.40 5.63 -12.75
N ILE A 104 5.68 6.46 -13.74
CA ILE A 104 7.00 6.52 -14.37
C ILE A 104 7.63 7.83 -13.95
N ILE A 105 8.84 7.76 -13.41
CA ILE A 105 9.55 8.92 -12.87
C ILE A 105 10.74 9.22 -13.75
N ASP A 106 10.87 10.48 -14.18
CA ASP A 106 12.07 10.98 -14.86
C ASP A 106 13.14 11.22 -13.80
N MET A 107 14.21 10.46 -13.82
CA MET A 107 15.26 10.53 -12.79
C MET A 107 16.21 11.71 -12.99
N SER A 108 16.01 12.53 -14.02
CA SER A 108 16.73 13.78 -14.15
C SER A 108 16.02 14.94 -13.43
N THR A 109 14.72 14.84 -13.23
CA THR A 109 13.90 15.89 -12.61
C THR A 109 13.18 15.45 -11.33
N GLY A 110 12.99 14.14 -11.16
CA GLY A 110 12.18 13.60 -10.06
C GLY A 110 10.68 13.72 -10.29
N MET A 111 10.26 14.11 -11.49
CA MET A 111 8.85 14.36 -11.80
C MET A 111 8.25 13.17 -12.55
N PRO A 112 6.93 12.91 -12.36
CA PRO A 112 6.26 11.88 -13.13
C PRO A 112 6.25 12.20 -14.62
N VAL A 113 6.35 11.17 -15.43
CA VAL A 113 6.25 11.26 -16.89
C VAL A 113 4.83 10.87 -17.28
N GLU A 114 4.18 11.73 -18.03
CA GLU A 114 2.84 11.45 -18.51
C GLU A 114 2.86 10.61 -19.79
#